data_c6c546b8398373624d4845a3c4c12d02
#
_entry.id   c6c546b8398373624d4845a3c4c12d02
#
_cell.length_a   1.000
_cell.length_b   1.000
_cell.length_c   1.000
_cell.angle_alpha   90.00
_cell.angle_beta   90.00
_cell.angle_gamma   90.00
#
_symmetry.space_group_name_H-M   'P 1'
#
loop_
_entity.id
_entity.type
_entity.pdbx_description
1 polymer ?
#
loop_
_entity_poly.entity_id
_entity_poly.type
_entity_poly.pdbx_seq_one_letter_code
_entity_poly.pdbx_strand_id
1 'polypeptide(L)'
;MKREFPGAVPEIPVTDMNVALDYYQRRLGFNVDWGGADGGIAGISNGHCRIFLTAPDFREQHGNAPPVVIWLNLDSKEEVEELYAIWNANGARIIAPPESKPWKLHEFTASDTDGNLFRVFYDFSRDTSH
;
A
#
# COMPACT_ATOMS: atom_id res chain seq x y z
N MET A 1 30.92 -7.22 -4.41
CA MET A 1 30.07 -6.03 -4.43
C MET A 1 28.78 -6.31 -5.18
N LYS A 2 27.67 -5.92 -4.59
CA LYS A 2 26.37 -6.05 -5.26
C LYS A 2 26.23 -5.01 -6.36
N ARG A 3 25.75 -5.43 -7.51
CA ARG A 3 25.42 -4.54 -8.60
C ARG A 3 23.92 -4.25 -8.69
N GLU A 4 23.12 -5.09 -8.05
CA GLU A 4 21.68 -4.90 -8.00
C GLU A 4 21.29 -4.13 -6.76
N PHE A 5 20.25 -3.32 -6.87
CA PHE A 5 19.70 -2.64 -5.70
C PHE A 5 18.82 -3.59 -4.91
N PRO A 6 18.78 -3.45 -3.58
CA PRO A 6 17.82 -4.17 -2.76
C PRO A 6 16.42 -3.64 -3.00
N GLY A 7 15.42 -4.32 -2.44
CA GLY A 7 14.05 -3.83 -2.48
C GLY A 7 13.94 -2.49 -1.77
N ALA A 8 13.15 -1.59 -2.34
CA ALA A 8 12.91 -0.29 -1.74
C ALA A 8 11.81 -0.36 -0.69
N VAL A 9 11.90 0.54 0.30
CA VAL A 9 10.86 0.69 1.33
C VAL A 9 10.31 2.10 1.18
N PRO A 10 9.06 2.26 0.71
CA PRO A 10 8.48 3.59 0.59
C PRO A 10 8.14 4.18 1.94
N GLU A 11 8.24 5.51 2.02
CA GLU A 11 7.78 6.26 3.17
C GLU A 11 6.42 6.85 2.86
N ILE A 12 5.44 6.59 3.71
CA ILE A 12 4.06 7.05 3.53
C ILE A 12 3.73 8.04 4.64
N PRO A 13 3.44 9.30 4.30
CA PRO A 13 3.10 10.30 5.31
C PRO A 13 1.68 10.08 5.83
N VAL A 14 1.54 10.09 7.15
CA VAL A 14 0.23 9.99 7.80
C VAL A 14 0.09 11.14 8.79
N THR A 15 -1.15 11.49 9.13
CA THR A 15 -1.43 12.60 10.04
C THR A 15 -1.40 12.14 11.49
N ASP A 16 -2.07 11.02 11.79
CA ASP A 16 -2.16 10.47 13.14
C ASP A 16 -1.66 9.03 13.09
N MET A 17 -0.54 8.76 13.77
CA MET A 17 0.10 7.46 13.71
C MET A 17 -0.81 6.33 14.24
N ASN A 18 -1.52 6.57 15.35
CA ASN A 18 -2.37 5.54 15.93
C ASN A 18 -3.55 5.21 15.02
N VAL A 19 -4.16 6.23 14.42
CA VAL A 19 -5.25 6.04 13.47
C VAL A 19 -4.74 5.29 12.24
N ALA A 20 -3.57 5.67 11.74
CA ALA A 20 -2.98 5.03 10.56
C ALA A 20 -2.63 3.57 10.82
N LEU A 21 -2.00 3.27 11.95
CA LEU A 21 -1.64 1.90 12.29
C LEU A 21 -2.89 1.01 12.41
N ASP A 22 -3.94 1.52 13.04
CA ASP A 22 -5.20 0.80 13.14
C ASP A 22 -5.77 0.50 11.75
N TYR A 23 -5.78 1.49 10.87
CA TYR A 23 -6.31 1.34 9.52
C TYR A 23 -5.50 0.32 8.71
N TYR A 24 -4.18 0.46 8.71
CA TYR A 24 -3.31 -0.43 7.94
C TYR A 24 -3.41 -1.87 8.45
N GLN A 25 -3.52 -2.04 9.77
CA GLN A 25 -3.61 -3.36 10.36
C GLN A 25 -4.98 -3.99 10.16
N ARG A 26 -6.05 -3.28 10.48
CA ARG A 26 -7.40 -3.85 10.47
C ARG A 26 -8.05 -3.85 9.11
N ARG A 27 -7.82 -2.80 8.31
CA ARG A 27 -8.49 -2.67 7.01
C ARG A 27 -7.66 -3.26 5.88
N LEU A 28 -6.34 -3.08 5.91
CA LEU A 28 -5.47 -3.48 4.82
C LEU A 28 -4.69 -4.76 5.11
N GLY A 29 -4.64 -5.21 6.36
CA GLY A 29 -4.02 -6.50 6.69
C GLY A 29 -2.51 -6.45 6.87
N PHE A 30 -1.94 -5.28 7.18
CA PHE A 30 -0.52 -5.20 7.47
C PHE A 30 -0.22 -5.59 8.90
N ASN A 31 0.98 -6.10 9.13
CA ASN A 31 1.53 -6.33 10.47
C ASN A 31 2.34 -5.12 10.88
N VAL A 32 2.25 -4.75 12.16
CA VAL A 32 3.10 -3.69 12.71
C VAL A 32 4.36 -4.37 13.24
N ASP A 33 5.50 -4.04 12.64
CA ASP A 33 6.76 -4.69 12.96
C ASP A 33 7.52 -3.95 14.06
N TRP A 34 7.47 -2.62 14.04
CA TRP A 34 8.17 -1.81 15.02
C TRP A 34 7.66 -0.37 14.97
N GLY A 35 7.96 0.40 16.00
CA GLY A 35 7.67 1.83 16.05
C GLY A 35 6.25 2.14 16.46
N GLY A 36 5.86 3.38 16.29
CA GLY A 36 4.53 3.88 16.65
C GLY A 36 4.50 5.38 16.83
N ALA A 37 3.49 5.86 17.57
CA ALA A 37 3.31 7.30 17.81
C ALA A 37 4.50 7.91 18.54
N ASP A 38 5.14 7.14 19.40
CA ASP A 38 6.36 7.55 20.09
C ASP A 38 7.49 7.56 19.08
N GLY A 39 8.06 8.71 18.79
CA GLY A 39 9.07 8.84 17.76
C GLY A 39 8.50 9.15 16.37
N GLY A 40 7.24 8.89 16.12
CA GLY A 40 6.58 9.30 14.90
C GLY A 40 6.92 8.51 13.64
N ILE A 41 7.51 7.33 13.77
CA ILE A 41 7.80 6.45 12.65
C ILE A 41 7.47 5.02 13.02
N ALA A 42 6.92 4.26 12.07
CA ALA A 42 6.60 2.86 12.28
C ALA A 42 6.89 2.06 11.01
N GLY A 43 7.35 0.83 11.19
CA GLY A 43 7.53 -0.12 10.09
C GLY A 43 6.40 -1.12 10.08
N ILE A 44 5.79 -1.31 8.91
CA ILE A 44 4.73 -2.28 8.72
C ILE A 44 5.06 -3.17 7.53
N SER A 45 4.47 -4.35 7.49
CA SER A 45 4.71 -5.28 6.39
C SER A 45 3.57 -6.25 6.19
N ASN A 46 3.49 -6.77 4.97
CA ASN A 46 2.70 -7.96 4.65
C ASN A 46 3.51 -8.71 3.60
N GLY A 47 4.05 -9.89 3.98
CA GLY A 47 4.96 -10.61 3.11
C GLY A 47 6.19 -9.77 2.81
N HIS A 48 6.51 -9.60 1.55
CA HIS A 48 7.66 -8.80 1.12
C HIS A 48 7.34 -7.32 0.96
N CYS A 49 6.08 -6.94 1.11
CA CYS A 49 5.68 -5.53 1.03
C CYS A 49 5.99 -4.86 2.37
N ARG A 50 6.95 -3.95 2.36
CA ARG A 50 7.37 -3.21 3.56
C ARG A 50 7.15 -1.72 3.33
N ILE A 51 6.67 -1.04 4.37
CA ILE A 51 6.33 0.37 4.31
C ILE A 51 6.74 1.01 5.64
N PHE A 52 7.26 2.24 5.57
CA PHE A 52 7.46 3.06 6.77
C PHE A 52 6.41 4.16 6.79
N LEU A 53 5.65 4.23 7.88
CA LEU A 53 4.69 5.31 8.10
C LEU A 53 5.36 6.39 8.93
N THR A 54 5.18 7.66 8.53
CA THR A 54 5.77 8.77 9.28
C THR A 54 4.71 9.80 9.63
N ALA A 55 4.75 10.26 10.89
CA ALA A 55 3.84 11.28 11.41
C ALA A 55 4.49 12.67 11.27
N PRO A 56 3.72 13.77 11.45
CA PRO A 56 4.25 15.12 11.24
C PRO A 56 5.47 15.46 12.07
N ASP A 57 5.53 15.04 13.33
CA ASP A 57 6.67 15.34 14.20
C ASP A 57 7.96 14.71 13.68
N PHE A 58 7.89 13.50 13.13
CA PHE A 58 9.06 12.88 12.50
C PHE A 58 9.49 13.70 11.28
N ARG A 59 8.53 14.08 10.44
CA ARG A 59 8.83 14.79 9.18
C ARG A 59 9.34 16.22 9.41
N GLU A 60 8.92 16.84 10.50
CA GLU A 60 9.46 18.16 10.87
C GLU A 60 10.96 18.13 11.11
N GLN A 61 11.45 17.03 11.64
CA GLN A 61 12.88 16.87 11.97
C GLN A 61 13.69 16.27 10.82
N HIS A 62 13.07 15.46 9.98
CA HIS A 62 13.79 14.62 9.01
C HIS A 62 13.43 14.89 7.54
N GLY A 63 12.48 15.77 7.28
CA GLY A 63 12.05 16.10 5.94
C GLY A 63 10.62 15.66 5.68
N ASN A 64 9.85 16.57 5.06
CA ASN A 64 8.44 16.32 4.77
C ASN A 64 8.27 15.49 3.48
N ALA A 65 7.10 14.89 3.33
CA ALA A 65 6.75 14.10 2.15
C ALA A 65 5.30 14.36 1.78
N PRO A 66 4.98 14.45 0.47
CA PRO A 66 3.59 14.55 0.02
C PRO A 66 2.93 13.17 0.05
N PRO A 67 1.59 13.12 -0.07
CA PRO A 67 0.91 11.85 -0.25
C PRO A 67 1.46 11.08 -1.44
N VAL A 68 1.46 9.76 -1.34
CA VAL A 68 2.12 8.89 -2.31
C VAL A 68 1.13 7.94 -2.97
N VAL A 69 1.55 7.36 -4.10
CA VAL A 69 0.84 6.30 -4.79
C VAL A 69 1.76 5.08 -4.82
N ILE A 70 1.24 3.96 -4.34
CA ILE A 70 1.97 2.69 -4.32
C ILE A 70 1.27 1.74 -5.29
N TRP A 71 2.04 1.09 -6.16
CA TRP A 71 1.52 0.07 -7.06
C TRP A 71 1.91 -1.30 -6.53
N LEU A 72 0.92 -2.18 -6.32
CA LEU A 72 1.14 -3.54 -5.85
C LEU A 72 0.82 -4.50 -6.99
N ASN A 73 1.84 -5.20 -7.47
CA ASN A 73 1.73 -6.13 -8.58
C ASN A 73 1.45 -7.54 -8.07
N LEU A 74 0.24 -8.02 -8.30
CA LEU A 74 -0.14 -9.39 -7.95
C LEU A 74 0.10 -10.32 -9.15
N ASP A 75 -0.11 -11.61 -8.94
CA ASP A 75 0.29 -12.64 -9.91
C ASP A 75 -0.83 -13.09 -10.83
N SER A 76 -2.07 -12.63 -10.60
CA SER A 76 -3.21 -13.03 -11.42
C SER A 76 -4.37 -12.06 -11.23
N LYS A 77 -5.34 -12.09 -12.16
CA LYS A 77 -6.57 -11.33 -11.99
C LYS A 77 -7.35 -11.82 -10.78
N GLU A 78 -7.34 -13.12 -10.54
CA GLU A 78 -8.02 -13.72 -9.40
C GLU A 78 -7.49 -13.17 -8.08
N GLU A 79 -6.17 -13.00 -7.97
CA GLU A 79 -5.58 -12.41 -6.77
C GLU A 79 -5.98 -10.96 -6.57
N VAL A 80 -6.10 -10.21 -7.65
CA VAL A 80 -6.58 -8.82 -7.58
C VAL A 80 -8.01 -8.79 -7.04
N GLU A 81 -8.88 -9.67 -7.55
CA GLU A 81 -10.26 -9.76 -7.09
C GLU A 81 -10.35 -10.22 -5.64
N GLU A 82 -9.52 -11.18 -5.25
CA GLU A 82 -9.50 -11.67 -3.87
C GLU A 82 -9.08 -10.57 -2.89
N LEU A 83 -8.02 -9.85 -3.21
CA LEU A 83 -7.57 -8.77 -2.32
C LEU A 83 -8.60 -7.65 -2.24
N TYR A 84 -9.22 -7.32 -3.37
CA TYR A 84 -10.31 -6.36 -3.37
C TYR A 84 -11.43 -6.81 -2.42
N ALA A 85 -11.85 -8.07 -2.51
CA ALA A 85 -12.92 -8.60 -1.67
C ALA A 85 -12.56 -8.51 -0.18
N ILE A 86 -11.33 -8.85 0.17
CA ILE A 86 -10.84 -8.78 1.55
C ILE A 86 -10.84 -7.33 2.05
N TRP A 87 -10.23 -6.44 1.29
CA TRP A 87 -10.15 -5.04 1.70
C TRP A 87 -11.53 -4.39 1.78
N ASN A 88 -12.39 -4.67 0.81
CA ASN A 88 -13.75 -4.13 0.81
C ASN A 88 -14.56 -4.65 2.00
N ALA A 89 -14.44 -5.94 2.31
CA ALA A 89 -15.13 -6.53 3.48
C ALA A 89 -14.61 -5.95 4.79
N ASN A 90 -13.33 -5.62 4.85
CA ASN A 90 -12.71 -5.02 6.05
C ASN A 90 -13.02 -3.53 6.19
N GLY A 91 -13.72 -2.93 5.24
CA GLY A 91 -14.08 -1.52 5.29
C GLY A 91 -12.99 -0.58 4.81
N ALA A 92 -12.03 -1.07 4.01
CA ALA A 92 -11.06 -0.19 3.39
C ALA A 92 -11.74 0.76 2.42
N ARG A 93 -11.13 1.92 2.23
CA ARG A 93 -11.67 2.97 1.38
C ARG A 93 -11.37 2.64 -0.08
N ILE A 94 -12.37 2.13 -0.81
CA ILE A 94 -12.22 1.79 -2.22
C ILE A 94 -12.50 3.02 -3.06
N ILE A 95 -11.54 3.42 -3.90
CA ILE A 95 -11.68 4.56 -4.81
C ILE A 95 -12.26 4.09 -6.14
N ALA A 96 -11.79 2.94 -6.65
CA ALA A 96 -12.28 2.39 -7.89
C ALA A 96 -12.25 0.86 -7.80
N PRO A 97 -13.36 0.19 -8.16
CA PRO A 97 -13.42 -1.27 -8.11
C PRO A 97 -12.57 -1.90 -9.22
N PRO A 98 -12.34 -3.23 -9.15
CA PRO A 98 -11.54 -3.89 -10.17
C PRO A 98 -12.10 -3.75 -11.56
N GLU A 99 -11.20 -3.46 -12.51
CA GLU A 99 -11.54 -3.31 -13.91
C GLU A 99 -10.32 -3.64 -14.77
N SER A 100 -10.54 -4.30 -15.90
CA SER A 100 -9.49 -4.49 -16.89
C SER A 100 -9.40 -3.24 -17.75
N LYS A 101 -8.25 -2.61 -17.78
CA LYS A 101 -8.03 -1.34 -18.45
C LYS A 101 -7.50 -1.53 -19.89
N PRO A 102 -7.69 -0.54 -20.76
CA PRO A 102 -7.14 -0.64 -22.12
C PRO A 102 -5.63 -0.83 -22.17
N TRP A 103 -4.91 -0.38 -21.14
CA TRP A 103 -3.46 -0.54 -21.05
C TRP A 103 -3.03 -1.91 -20.52
N LYS A 104 -3.95 -2.86 -20.43
CA LYS A 104 -3.71 -4.26 -20.10
C LYS A 104 -3.35 -4.52 -18.63
N LEU A 105 -3.81 -3.67 -17.74
CA LEU A 105 -3.75 -3.94 -16.31
C LEU A 105 -5.17 -4.20 -15.79
N HIS A 106 -5.32 -5.28 -15.01
CA HIS A 106 -6.55 -5.51 -14.25
C HIS A 106 -6.28 -4.94 -12.86
N GLU A 107 -7.01 -3.88 -12.48
CA GLU A 107 -6.60 -3.11 -11.31
C GLU A 107 -7.77 -2.54 -10.53
N PHE A 108 -7.55 -2.33 -9.23
CA PHE A 108 -8.43 -1.51 -8.40
C PHE A 108 -7.59 -0.52 -7.61
N THR A 109 -8.25 0.51 -7.09
CA THR A 109 -7.57 1.55 -6.30
C THR A 109 -8.25 1.67 -4.94
N ALA A 110 -7.43 1.69 -3.88
CA ALA A 110 -7.86 1.97 -2.53
C ALA A 110 -7.02 3.09 -1.95
N SER A 111 -7.51 3.73 -0.90
CA SER A 111 -6.74 4.77 -0.22
C SER A 111 -6.70 4.50 1.27
N ASP A 112 -5.72 5.13 1.94
CA ASP A 112 -5.74 5.21 3.38
C ASP A 112 -6.52 6.47 3.83
N THR A 113 -6.44 6.80 5.11
CA THR A 113 -7.16 7.96 5.66
C THR A 113 -6.50 9.29 5.37
N ASP A 114 -5.31 9.29 4.79
CA ASP A 114 -4.50 10.50 4.54
C ASP A 114 -4.32 10.81 3.05
N GLY A 115 -5.04 10.10 2.18
CA GLY A 115 -4.98 10.36 0.75
C GLY A 115 -3.85 9.64 0.02
N ASN A 116 -3.14 8.74 0.70
CA ASN A 116 -2.18 7.87 0.02
C ASN A 116 -2.96 6.79 -0.71
N LEU A 117 -2.52 6.44 -1.92
CA LEU A 117 -3.24 5.52 -2.78
C LEU A 117 -2.48 4.22 -2.97
N PHE A 118 -3.24 3.13 -3.06
CA PHE A 118 -2.76 1.82 -3.45
C PHE A 118 -3.44 1.43 -4.75
N ARG A 119 -2.65 1.22 -5.81
CA ARG A 119 -3.14 0.67 -7.07
C ARG A 119 -2.70 -0.78 -7.12
N VAL A 120 -3.68 -1.67 -6.97
CA VAL A 120 -3.43 -3.12 -6.95
C VAL A 120 -3.73 -3.64 -8.33
N PHE A 121 -2.76 -4.33 -8.94
CA PHE A 121 -2.89 -4.67 -10.34
C PHE A 121 -2.24 -6.00 -10.70
N TYR A 122 -2.68 -6.54 -11.82
CA TYR A 122 -2.03 -7.62 -12.53
C TYR A 122 -1.91 -7.22 -14.00
N ASP A 123 -0.72 -7.38 -14.55
CA ASP A 123 -0.44 -7.07 -15.95
C ASP A 123 -0.76 -8.30 -16.80
N PHE A 124 -1.85 -8.24 -17.59
CA PHE A 124 -2.26 -9.35 -18.43
C PHE A 124 -1.85 -9.16 -19.89
N SER A 125 -0.95 -8.22 -20.17
CA SER A 125 -0.52 -7.96 -21.53
C SER A 125 0.15 -9.16 -22.20
N ARG A 126 0.70 -10.07 -21.39
CA ARG A 126 1.36 -11.28 -21.89
C ARG A 126 0.51 -12.52 -21.76
N ASP A 127 -0.71 -12.40 -21.26
CA ASP A 127 -1.58 -13.55 -21.16
C ASP A 127 -2.02 -13.97 -22.55
N THR A 128 -1.81 -15.23 -22.85
CA THR A 128 -2.33 -15.82 -24.06
C THR A 128 -3.68 -16.43 -23.74
N SER A 129 -4.71 -15.61 -23.69
CA SER A 129 -6.05 -16.12 -23.46
C SER A 129 -6.64 -16.60 -24.78
N HIS A 130 -7.17 -17.76 -24.74
CA HIS A 130 -7.71 -18.41 -25.92
C HIS A 130 -9.12 -18.86 -25.66
#